data_7b3feffc8891016fcf77deca1cb1bc30
#
_entry.id   7b3feffc8891016fcf77deca1cb1bc30
#
_cell.length_a   1.000
_cell.length_b   1.000
_cell.length_c   1.000
_cell.angle_alpha   90.00
_cell.angle_beta   90.00
_cell.angle_gamma   90.00
#
_symmetry.space_group_name_H-M   'P 1'
#
loop_
_entity.id
_entity.type
_entity.pdbx_description
1 polymer ?
#
loop_
_entity_poly.entity_id
_entity_poly.type
_entity_poly.pdbx_seq_one_letter_code
_entity_poly.pdbx_strand_id
1 'polypeptide(L)'
;HSFPTRRSSDLWLRAAHYLGLGWQHALLPPDQLGPACEIFAIAIEREEPVIVATLGERYLQPWIDRADRQLDATAHPALAGLLACFREHTARALGATRAAVT
;
A
#
# COMPACT_ATOMS: atom_id res chain seq x y z
N HIS A 1 20.12 3.48 -4.05
CA HIS A 1 19.60 2.84 -4.87
C HIS A 1 18.73 1.58 -4.55
N SER A 2 19.24 0.43 -4.47
CA SER A 2 18.40 -0.74 -4.22
C SER A 2 18.02 -0.92 -2.75
N PHE A 3 18.66 -0.23 -1.82
CA PHE A 3 18.41 -0.44 -0.40
C PHE A 3 17.01 -0.05 0.06
N PRO A 4 16.47 1.12 -0.29
CA PRO A 4 15.09 1.43 0.09
C PRO A 4 14.08 0.42 -0.44
N THR A 5 14.27 -0.01 -1.69
CA THR A 5 13.40 -1.00 -2.31
C THR A 5 13.48 -2.34 -1.58
N ARG A 6 14.70 -2.75 -1.22
CA ARG A 6 14.91 -3.99 -0.49
C ARG A 6 14.24 -3.97 0.88
N ARG A 7 14.33 -2.85 1.60
CA ARG A 7 13.67 -2.70 2.89
C ARG A 7 12.15 -2.76 2.76
N SER A 8 11.61 -2.10 1.76
CA SER A 8 10.18 -2.14 1.50
C SER A 8 9.74 -3.55 1.23
N SER A 9 10.46 -4.26 0.36
CA SER A 9 10.14 -5.63 0.01
C SER A 9 10.16 -6.54 1.24
N ASP A 10 11.17 -6.38 2.11
CA ASP A 10 11.29 -7.17 3.33
C ASP A 10 10.11 -6.95 4.26
N LEU A 11 9.68 -5.71 4.44
CA LEU A 11 8.55 -5.39 5.30
C LEU A 11 7.25 -5.95 4.75
N TRP A 12 7.01 -5.80 3.45
CA TRP A 12 5.82 -6.35 2.82
C TRP A 12 5.82 -7.87 2.92
N LEU A 13 6.97 -8.50 2.75
CA LEU A 13 7.09 -9.95 2.87
C LEU A 13 6.80 -10.42 4.29
N ARG A 14 7.29 -9.71 5.29
CA ARG A 14 6.99 -10.03 6.69
C ARG A 14 5.50 -9.90 7.00
N ALA A 15 4.87 -8.85 6.48
CA ALA A 15 3.44 -8.65 6.64
C ALA A 15 2.67 -9.81 6.00
N ALA A 16 3.06 -10.21 4.80
CA ALA A 16 2.44 -11.34 4.12
C ALA A 16 2.57 -12.62 4.94
N HIS A 17 3.76 -12.90 5.47
CA HIS A 17 3.99 -14.07 6.32
C HIS A 17 3.14 -14.03 7.58
N TYR A 18 3.06 -12.88 8.23
CA TYR A 18 2.22 -12.73 9.42
C TYR A 18 0.76 -13.04 9.11
N LEU A 19 0.29 -12.61 7.94
CA LEU A 19 -1.08 -12.84 7.51
C LEU A 19 -1.32 -14.27 7.01
N GLY A 20 -0.29 -15.10 7.02
CA GLY A 20 -0.40 -16.49 6.59
C GLY A 20 -0.40 -16.67 5.08
N LEU A 21 0.11 -15.70 4.34
CA LEU A 21 0.15 -15.76 2.90
C LEU A 21 1.46 -16.36 2.40
N GLY A 22 1.37 -17.33 1.50
CA GLY A 22 2.53 -17.82 0.77
C GLY A 22 2.91 -16.80 -0.30
N TRP A 23 4.21 -16.56 -0.45
CA TRP A 23 4.66 -15.59 -1.41
C TRP A 23 5.75 -16.12 -2.32
N GLN A 24 5.50 -16.09 -3.61
CA GLN A 24 6.49 -16.50 -4.60
C GLN A 24 7.27 -15.28 -5.07
N HIS A 25 8.21 -14.89 -4.23
CA HIS A 25 8.98 -13.67 -4.42
C HIS A 25 9.71 -13.62 -5.77
N ALA A 26 10.09 -14.78 -6.29
CA ALA A 26 10.77 -14.86 -7.58
C ALA A 26 9.91 -14.37 -8.74
N LEU A 27 8.58 -14.48 -8.62
CA LEU A 27 7.67 -14.07 -9.68
C LEU A 27 7.36 -12.57 -9.64
N LEU A 28 7.11 -12.04 -8.43
CA LEU A 28 6.67 -10.66 -8.31
C LEU A 28 7.01 -10.15 -6.92
N PRO A 29 7.83 -9.08 -6.81
CA PRO A 29 8.17 -8.53 -5.50
C PRO A 29 6.92 -8.02 -4.78
N PRO A 30 6.84 -8.21 -3.45
CA PRO A 30 5.63 -7.85 -2.70
C PRO A 30 5.42 -6.35 -2.54
N ASP A 31 6.44 -5.53 -2.83
CA ASP A 31 6.32 -4.07 -2.74
C ASP A 31 5.92 -3.40 -4.05
N GLN A 32 5.61 -4.18 -5.10
CA GLN A 32 4.99 -3.62 -6.28
C GLN A 32 3.53 -3.29 -5.96
N LEU A 33 2.98 -2.31 -6.66
CA LEU A 33 1.68 -1.75 -6.31
C LEU A 33 0.56 -2.79 -6.25
N GLY A 34 0.47 -3.67 -7.24
CA GLY A 34 -0.57 -4.70 -7.26
C GLY A 34 -0.49 -5.61 -6.04
N PRO A 35 0.64 -6.32 -5.84
CA PRO A 35 0.81 -7.16 -4.66
C PRO A 35 0.69 -6.40 -3.34
N ALA A 36 1.20 -5.17 -3.27
CA ALA A 36 1.11 -4.36 -2.07
C ALA A 36 -0.35 -4.05 -1.72
N CYS A 37 -1.15 -3.69 -2.70
CA CYS A 37 -2.58 -3.43 -2.47
C CYS A 37 -3.31 -4.69 -2.02
N GLU A 38 -2.94 -5.84 -2.55
CA GLU A 38 -3.53 -7.11 -2.14
C GLU A 38 -3.22 -7.43 -0.68
N ILE A 39 -1.98 -7.27 -0.27
CA ILE A 39 -1.57 -7.46 1.13
C ILE A 39 -2.31 -6.47 2.04
N PHE A 40 -2.38 -5.22 1.63
CA PHE A 40 -3.06 -4.17 2.39
C PHE A 40 -4.55 -4.49 2.55
N ALA A 41 -5.20 -4.91 1.47
CA ALA A 41 -6.61 -5.27 1.51
C ALA A 41 -6.88 -6.44 2.46
N ILE A 42 -6.01 -7.43 2.47
CA ILE A 42 -6.14 -8.57 3.38
C ILE A 42 -5.95 -8.14 4.84
N ALA A 43 -5.01 -7.22 5.08
CA ALA A 43 -4.80 -6.68 6.42
C ALA A 43 -6.04 -5.94 6.92
N ILE A 44 -6.70 -5.18 6.05
CA ILE A 44 -7.96 -4.49 6.38
C ILE A 44 -9.03 -5.53 6.70
N GLU A 45 -9.18 -6.51 5.84
CA GLU A 45 -10.19 -7.55 5.96
C GLU A 45 -10.06 -8.34 7.27
N ARG A 46 -8.85 -8.60 7.69
CA ARG A 46 -8.56 -9.33 8.92
C ARG A 46 -8.44 -8.46 10.14
N GLU A 47 -8.74 -7.17 10.00
CA GLU A 47 -8.74 -6.21 11.11
C GLU A 47 -7.41 -6.20 11.86
N GLU A 48 -6.33 -6.00 11.11
CA GLU A 48 -4.97 -5.90 11.65
C GLU A 48 -4.52 -4.43 11.63
N PRO A 49 -4.95 -3.63 12.62
CA PRO A 49 -4.79 -2.18 12.55
C PRO A 49 -3.34 -1.71 12.52
N VAL A 50 -2.44 -2.39 13.20
CA VAL A 50 -1.02 -2.01 13.20
C VAL A 50 -0.42 -2.21 11.81
N ILE A 51 -0.77 -3.31 11.15
CA ILE A 51 -0.27 -3.60 9.80
C ILE A 51 -0.84 -2.59 8.82
N VAL A 52 -2.15 -2.32 8.89
CA VAL A 52 -2.79 -1.34 8.03
C VAL A 52 -2.14 0.03 8.18
N ALA A 53 -1.95 0.49 9.40
CA ALA A 53 -1.33 1.79 9.65
C ALA A 53 0.10 1.84 9.12
N THR A 54 0.88 0.81 9.40
CA THR A 54 2.28 0.77 8.97
C THR A 54 2.42 0.78 7.45
N LEU A 55 1.68 -0.10 6.76
CA LEU A 55 1.79 -0.20 5.31
C LEU A 55 1.20 1.02 4.62
N GLY A 56 0.08 1.51 5.12
CA GLY A 56 -0.57 2.68 4.54
C GLY A 56 0.24 3.96 4.69
N GLU A 57 0.71 4.24 5.89
CA GLU A 57 1.41 5.49 6.18
C GLU A 57 2.84 5.50 5.67
N ARG A 58 3.54 4.36 5.74
CA ARG A 58 4.94 4.32 5.35
C ARG A 58 5.17 4.07 3.87
N TYR A 59 4.24 3.39 3.20
CA TYR A 59 4.45 2.99 1.81
C TYR A 59 3.39 3.47 0.85
N LEU A 60 2.11 3.25 1.14
CA LEU A 60 1.07 3.59 0.18
C LEU A 60 0.87 5.09 0.04
N GLN A 61 0.77 5.82 1.15
CA GLN A 61 0.60 7.27 1.05
C GLN A 61 1.78 7.97 0.38
N PRO A 62 3.05 7.66 0.75
CA PRO A 62 4.18 8.23 0.03
C PRO A 62 4.21 7.85 -1.46
N TRP A 63 3.81 6.62 -1.81
CA TRP A 63 3.73 6.21 -3.20
C TRP A 63 2.69 7.04 -3.96
N ILE A 64 1.51 7.20 -3.35
CA ILE A 64 0.43 8.01 -3.95
C ILE A 64 0.89 9.44 -4.16
N ASP A 65 1.57 10.02 -3.17
CA ASP A 65 2.07 11.40 -3.28
C ASP A 65 3.09 11.54 -4.40
N ARG A 66 3.99 10.59 -4.55
CA ARG A 66 4.96 10.62 -5.65
C ARG A 66 4.27 10.47 -7.00
N ALA A 67 3.33 9.56 -7.11
CA ALA A 67 2.58 9.36 -8.35
C ALA A 67 1.80 10.63 -8.73
N ASP A 68 1.19 11.26 -7.74
CA ASP A 68 0.43 12.48 -7.96
C ASP A 68 1.31 13.61 -8.48
N ARG A 69 2.51 13.75 -7.93
CA ARG A 69 3.45 14.77 -8.38
C ARG A 69 3.99 14.51 -9.79
N GLN A 70 4.08 13.25 -10.19
CA GLN A 70 4.62 12.88 -11.51
C GLN A 70 3.56 12.80 -12.59
N LEU A 71 2.30 12.69 -12.21
CA LEU A 71 1.21 12.49 -13.17
C LEU A 71 0.79 13.83 -13.76
N ASP A 72 0.75 13.87 -15.10
CA ASP A 72 0.13 15.00 -15.82
C ASP A 72 -1.36 14.72 -15.95
N ALA A 73 -2.15 15.32 -15.05
CA ALA A 73 -3.59 15.09 -15.01
C ALA A 73 -4.28 15.58 -16.28
N THR A 74 -3.71 16.58 -16.96
CA THR A 74 -4.27 17.08 -18.21
C THR A 74 -4.12 16.07 -19.33
N ALA A 75 -2.95 15.42 -19.40
CA ALA A 75 -2.69 14.40 -20.42
C ALA A 75 -3.35 13.07 -20.10
N HIS A 76 -3.56 12.75 -18.81
CA HIS A 76 -4.06 11.45 -18.37
C HIS A 76 -5.18 11.59 -17.33
N PRO A 77 -6.34 12.15 -17.73
CA PRO A 77 -7.41 12.41 -16.77
C PRO A 77 -8.00 11.15 -16.13
N ALA A 78 -8.05 10.05 -16.86
CA ALA A 78 -8.56 8.79 -16.30
C ALA A 78 -7.64 8.26 -15.20
N LEU A 79 -6.32 8.33 -15.40
CA LEU A 79 -5.36 7.92 -14.38
C LEU A 79 -5.41 8.84 -13.18
N ALA A 80 -5.58 10.13 -13.40
CA ALA A 80 -5.72 11.08 -12.30
C ALA A 80 -6.94 10.77 -11.45
N GLY A 81 -8.05 10.40 -12.09
CA GLY A 81 -9.27 10.00 -11.39
C GLY A 81 -9.07 8.72 -10.57
N LEU A 82 -8.39 7.73 -11.14
CA LEU A 82 -8.08 6.50 -10.42
C LEU A 82 -7.18 6.76 -9.23
N LEU A 83 -6.18 7.60 -9.40
CA LEU A 83 -5.26 7.92 -8.30
C LEU A 83 -5.97 8.65 -7.18
N ALA A 84 -6.87 9.58 -7.51
CA ALA A 84 -7.69 10.27 -6.51
C ALA A 84 -8.58 9.30 -5.75
N CYS A 85 -9.17 8.34 -6.44
CA CYS A 85 -9.99 7.30 -5.84
C CYS A 85 -9.16 6.42 -4.88
N PHE A 86 -7.97 6.04 -5.31
CA PHE A 86 -7.05 5.25 -4.51
C PHE A 86 -6.64 6.01 -3.24
N ARG A 87 -6.32 7.29 -3.38
CA ARG A 87 -5.98 8.14 -2.25
C ARG A 87 -7.13 8.20 -1.25
N GLU A 88 -8.34 8.37 -1.74
CA GLU A 88 -9.51 8.46 -0.88
C GLU A 88 -9.76 7.16 -0.11
N HIS A 89 -9.68 6.03 -0.78
CA HIS A 89 -9.88 4.73 -0.14
C HIS A 89 -8.81 4.42 0.89
N THR A 90 -7.56 4.74 0.58
CA THR A 90 -6.45 4.54 1.52
C THR A 90 -6.63 5.42 2.76
N ALA A 91 -6.98 6.68 2.57
CA ALA A 91 -7.21 7.61 3.68
C ALA A 91 -8.37 7.14 4.56
N ARG A 92 -9.42 6.63 3.94
CA ARG A 92 -10.58 6.11 4.68
C ARG A 92 -10.22 4.89 5.52
N ALA A 93 -9.44 3.97 4.96
CA ALA A 93 -8.97 2.79 5.68
C ALA A 93 -8.09 3.19 6.89
N LEU A 94 -7.20 4.15 6.70
CA LEU A 94 -6.35 4.63 7.78
C LEU A 94 -7.15 5.35 8.85
N GLY A 95 -8.15 6.13 8.46
CA GLY A 95 -9.04 6.80 9.40
C GLY A 95 -9.81 5.81 10.28
N ALA A 96 -10.36 4.77 9.66
CA ALA A 96 -11.07 3.71 10.38
C ALA A 96 -10.15 2.96 11.34
N THR A 97 -8.90 2.72 10.92
CA THR A 97 -7.90 2.05 11.74
C THR A 97 -7.53 2.90 12.96
N ARG A 98 -7.34 4.20 12.79
CA ARG A 98 -7.05 5.10 13.90
C ARG A 98 -8.20 5.13 14.90
N ALA A 99 -9.41 5.17 14.42
CA ALA A 99 -10.60 5.14 15.29
C ALA A 99 -10.67 3.84 16.08
N ALA A 100 -10.25 2.73 15.49
CA ALA A 100 -10.30 1.43 16.14
C ALA A 100 -9.27 1.29 17.26
N VAL A 101 -8.13 1.99 17.18
CA VAL A 101 -7.05 1.86 18.16
C VAL A 101 -7.09 2.97 19.22
N THR A 102 -7.91 3.96 19.04
CA THR A 102 -8.12 4.97 20.08
C THR A 102 -9.34 4.61 20.93
#